data_1d7a8eaba1420f2898180f528944c609
#
_entry.id   1d7a8eaba1420f2898180f528944c609
#
_cell.length_a   1.000
_cell.length_b   1.000
_cell.length_c   1.000
_cell.angle_alpha   90.00
_cell.angle_beta   90.00
_cell.angle_gamma   90.00
#
_symmetry.space_group_name_H-M   'P 1'
#
loop_
_entity.id
_entity.type
_entity.pdbx_description
1 polymer ?
#
loop_
_entity_poly.entity_id
_entity_poly.type
_entity_poly.pdbx_seq_one_letter_code
_entity_poly.pdbx_strand_id
1 'polypeptide(L)'
;MSQSRLAEIRNIRIEKLKKLRDLGIDPYPAKPSRAFVSTSDARRQEGEKVFVVGRLRSFREHGNVIFADLRDSSGQIQLLFQKKNLEDKFKVLKLIDTGDFLGASGPVTTTQAGEITVDVEEFELLGKSIRPLPEDLADTEERYRKRYLDLLLDQTVRERFDIKSRIYKETRNYLDSLGFFEVETPVFH
;
A
#
# COMPACT_ATOMS: atom_id res chain seq x y z
N MET A 1 10.08 -6.03 18.64
CA MET A 1 9.01 -6.95 19.17
C MET A 1 9.62 -8.31 19.48
N SER A 2 9.20 -9.00 20.59
CA SER A 2 9.65 -10.35 20.86
C SER A 2 9.11 -11.35 19.83
N GLN A 3 9.81 -12.46 19.58
CA GLN A 3 9.39 -13.51 18.64
C GLN A 3 8.02 -14.12 19.02
N SER A 4 7.75 -14.26 20.31
CA SER A 4 6.47 -14.75 20.86
C SER A 4 5.30 -13.85 20.45
N ARG A 5 5.44 -12.51 20.59
CA ARG A 5 4.41 -11.53 20.21
C ARG A 5 4.16 -11.49 18.71
N LEU A 6 5.21 -11.67 17.90
CA LEU A 6 5.06 -11.76 16.44
C LEU A 6 4.27 -13.01 16.01
N ALA A 7 4.50 -14.15 16.68
CA ALA A 7 3.77 -15.38 16.42
C ALA A 7 2.27 -15.23 16.78
N GLU A 8 1.98 -14.60 17.92
CA GLU A 8 0.60 -14.31 18.35
C GLU A 8 -0.15 -13.42 17.35
N ILE A 9 0.45 -12.28 16.96
CA ILE A 9 -0.14 -11.37 15.96
C ILE A 9 -0.38 -12.10 14.64
N ARG A 10 0.58 -12.92 14.21
CA ARG A 10 0.45 -13.73 12.99
C ARG A 10 -0.74 -14.68 13.08
N ASN A 11 -0.93 -15.38 14.19
CA ASN A 11 -2.04 -16.31 14.39
C ASN A 11 -3.39 -15.57 14.35
N ILE A 12 -3.51 -14.44 15.04
CA ILE A 12 -4.72 -13.58 14.96
C ILE A 12 -5.04 -13.18 13.53
N ARG A 13 -4.03 -12.78 12.74
CA ARG A 13 -4.23 -12.39 11.35
C ARG A 13 -4.59 -13.56 10.44
N ILE A 14 -4.08 -14.77 10.72
CA ILE A 14 -4.49 -15.99 10.02
C ILE A 14 -5.96 -16.32 10.31
N GLU A 15 -6.43 -16.13 11.54
CA GLU A 15 -7.84 -16.32 11.87
C GLU A 15 -8.73 -15.28 11.19
N LYS A 16 -8.32 -14.01 11.14
CA LYS A 16 -9.01 -12.97 10.36
C LYS A 16 -9.10 -13.34 8.89
N LEU A 17 -8.01 -13.88 8.31
CA LEU A 17 -7.98 -14.35 6.93
C LEU A 17 -8.98 -15.49 6.69
N LYS A 18 -9.11 -16.46 7.61
CA LYS A 18 -10.12 -17.51 7.52
C LYS A 18 -11.52 -16.91 7.51
N LYS A 19 -11.82 -16.01 8.46
CA LYS A 19 -13.12 -15.31 8.54
C LYS A 19 -13.46 -14.54 7.26
N LEU A 20 -12.48 -13.90 6.62
CA LEU A 20 -12.70 -13.23 5.33
C LEU A 20 -13.13 -14.23 4.26
N ARG A 21 -12.49 -15.40 4.17
CA ARG A 21 -12.86 -16.47 3.23
C ARG A 21 -14.25 -17.04 3.53
N ASP A 22 -14.59 -17.22 4.80
CA ASP A 22 -15.92 -17.68 5.23
C ASP A 22 -17.04 -16.69 4.83
N LEU A 23 -16.71 -15.40 4.74
CA LEU A 23 -17.58 -14.35 4.22
C LEU A 23 -17.60 -14.26 2.68
N GLY A 24 -16.91 -15.15 1.97
CA GLY A 24 -16.81 -15.14 0.52
C GLY A 24 -15.88 -14.05 -0.04
N ILE A 25 -15.06 -13.43 0.80
CA ILE A 25 -14.10 -12.38 0.38
C ILE A 25 -12.79 -13.06 0.04
N ASP A 26 -12.33 -12.91 -1.23
CA ASP A 26 -10.99 -13.36 -1.63
C ASP A 26 -9.95 -12.40 -1.03
N PRO A 27 -9.05 -12.89 -0.15
CA PRO A 27 -8.03 -12.04 0.45
C PRO A 27 -6.83 -11.74 -0.47
N TYR A 28 -6.78 -12.33 -1.68
CA TYR A 28 -5.68 -12.20 -2.64
C TYR A 28 -6.19 -12.23 -4.09
N PRO A 29 -7.07 -11.32 -4.50
CA PRO A 29 -7.54 -11.28 -5.88
C PRO A 29 -6.38 -10.97 -6.83
N ALA A 30 -6.46 -11.51 -8.06
CA ALA A 30 -5.41 -11.36 -9.06
C ALA A 30 -5.20 -9.90 -9.52
N LYS A 31 -6.23 -9.07 -9.42
CA LYS A 31 -6.23 -7.65 -9.82
C LYS A 31 -7.33 -6.88 -9.08
N PRO A 32 -7.24 -5.55 -9.02
CA PRO A 32 -8.34 -4.69 -8.57
C PRO A 32 -9.58 -4.88 -9.47
N SER A 33 -10.77 -4.67 -8.92
CA SER A 33 -12.05 -4.84 -9.62
C SER A 33 -12.25 -3.84 -10.77
N ARG A 34 -11.56 -2.70 -10.73
CA ARG A 34 -11.67 -1.61 -11.69
C ARG A 34 -10.35 -0.85 -11.86
N ALA A 35 -10.29 0.03 -12.86
CA ALA A 35 -9.15 0.95 -13.03
C ALA A 35 -9.05 1.91 -11.85
N PHE A 36 -7.83 2.27 -11.47
CA PHE A 36 -7.56 3.14 -10.32
C PHE A 36 -6.68 4.32 -10.73
N VAL A 37 -6.75 5.39 -9.95
CA VAL A 37 -5.86 6.54 -10.05
C VAL A 37 -4.80 6.48 -8.95
N SER A 38 -3.67 7.14 -9.18
CA SER A 38 -2.62 7.24 -8.16
C SER A 38 -3.09 8.09 -6.97
N THR A 39 -2.51 7.87 -5.78
CA THR A 39 -2.87 8.67 -4.60
C THR A 39 -2.52 10.15 -4.79
N SER A 40 -1.45 10.46 -5.52
CA SER A 40 -1.07 11.84 -5.84
C SER A 40 -2.06 12.52 -6.81
N ASP A 41 -2.60 11.78 -7.79
CA ASP A 41 -3.59 12.32 -8.71
C ASP A 41 -4.97 12.45 -8.05
N ALA A 42 -5.35 11.49 -7.22
CA ALA A 42 -6.58 11.56 -6.43
C ALA A 42 -6.63 12.83 -5.56
N ARG A 43 -5.51 13.20 -4.94
CA ARG A 43 -5.43 14.44 -4.13
C ARG A 43 -5.70 15.74 -4.90
N ARG A 44 -5.67 15.70 -6.23
CA ARG A 44 -5.96 16.85 -7.11
C ARG A 44 -7.40 16.87 -7.62
N GLN A 45 -8.17 15.81 -7.36
CA GLN A 45 -9.52 15.60 -7.87
C GLN A 45 -10.57 15.84 -6.78
N GLU A 46 -10.48 16.98 -6.08
CA GLU A 46 -11.43 17.34 -5.02
C GLU A 46 -12.85 17.45 -5.58
N GLY A 47 -13.80 16.84 -4.90
CA GLY A 47 -15.21 16.74 -5.31
C GLY A 47 -15.50 15.57 -6.26
N GLU A 48 -14.51 14.97 -6.90
CA GLU A 48 -14.71 13.84 -7.80
C GLU A 48 -14.69 12.50 -7.08
N LYS A 49 -15.40 11.51 -7.63
CA LYS A 49 -15.38 10.14 -7.17
C LYS A 49 -14.19 9.40 -7.78
N VAL A 50 -13.28 8.94 -6.95
CA VAL A 50 -12.07 8.22 -7.36
C VAL A 50 -12.11 6.76 -6.90
N PHE A 51 -11.26 5.93 -7.51
CA PHE A 51 -10.88 4.63 -6.97
C PHE A 51 -9.37 4.60 -6.82
N VAL A 52 -8.88 4.44 -5.60
CA VAL A 52 -7.48 4.41 -5.24
C VAL A 52 -7.10 3.04 -4.69
N VAL A 53 -5.88 2.59 -4.96
CA VAL A 53 -5.35 1.33 -4.43
C VAL A 53 -4.01 1.57 -3.76
N GLY A 54 -3.76 0.85 -2.67
CA GLY A 54 -2.50 0.99 -1.95
C GLY A 54 -2.41 0.12 -0.71
N ARG A 55 -1.34 0.34 0.04
CA ARG A 55 -1.09 -0.34 1.31
C ARG A 55 -1.50 0.55 2.48
N LEU A 56 -2.25 -0.01 3.42
CA LEU A 56 -2.58 0.66 4.68
C LEU A 56 -1.33 0.87 5.55
N ARG A 57 -1.09 2.12 5.92
CA ARG A 57 0.02 2.53 6.81
C ARG A 57 -0.45 2.81 8.22
N SER A 58 -1.64 3.33 8.38
CA SER A 58 -2.30 3.55 9.67
C SER A 58 -3.75 3.11 9.62
N PHE A 59 -4.32 2.86 10.78
CA PHE A 59 -5.73 2.50 10.92
C PHE A 59 -6.19 2.93 12.33
N ARG A 60 -7.04 3.93 12.39
CA ARG A 60 -7.46 4.58 13.65
C ARG A 60 -8.98 4.57 13.75
N GLU A 61 -9.50 3.82 14.70
CA GLU A 61 -10.94 3.68 14.95
C GLU A 61 -11.40 4.71 15.99
N HIS A 62 -12.47 5.44 15.67
CA HIS A 62 -13.14 6.40 16.53
C HIS A 62 -14.66 6.17 16.47
N GLY A 63 -15.14 5.19 17.22
CA GLY A 63 -16.55 4.82 17.28
C GLY A 63 -17.11 4.35 15.92
N ASN A 64 -17.94 5.17 15.29
CA ASN A 64 -18.58 4.86 14.00
C ASN A 64 -17.79 5.35 12.78
N VAL A 65 -16.55 5.79 13.01
CA VAL A 65 -15.68 6.35 11.98
C VAL A 65 -14.28 5.71 12.10
N ILE A 66 -13.68 5.38 10.96
CA ILE A 66 -12.31 4.90 10.88
C ILE A 66 -11.54 5.77 9.90
N PHE A 67 -10.40 6.27 10.35
CA PHE A 67 -9.41 6.92 9.50
C PHE A 67 -8.27 5.96 9.21
N ALA A 68 -7.86 5.93 7.96
CA ALA A 68 -6.73 5.12 7.53
C ALA A 68 -5.88 5.88 6.52
N ASP A 69 -4.57 5.63 6.52
CA ASP A 69 -3.66 6.20 5.54
C ASP A 69 -3.32 5.13 4.51
N LEU A 70 -3.68 5.38 3.26
CA LEU A 70 -3.39 4.52 2.12
C LEU A 70 -2.18 5.07 1.35
N ARG A 71 -1.16 4.26 1.15
CA ARG A 71 0.07 4.63 0.45
C ARG A 71 0.29 3.77 -0.79
N ASP A 72 0.61 4.42 -1.90
CA ASP A 72 1.09 3.79 -3.13
C ASP A 72 2.53 4.26 -3.49
N SER A 73 2.93 4.10 -4.75
CA SER A 73 4.25 4.55 -5.23
C SER A 73 4.36 6.06 -5.39
N SER A 74 3.24 6.77 -5.55
CA SER A 74 3.18 8.19 -5.84
C SER A 74 3.05 9.07 -4.60
N GLY A 75 2.51 8.50 -3.50
CA GLY A 75 2.29 9.25 -2.27
C GLY A 75 1.36 8.56 -1.29
N GLN A 76 0.61 9.35 -0.56
CA GLN A 76 -0.32 8.91 0.47
C GLN A 76 -1.60 9.75 0.41
N ILE A 77 -2.74 9.11 0.67
CA ILE A 77 -4.04 9.74 0.84
C ILE A 77 -4.76 9.17 2.06
N GLN A 78 -5.50 10.00 2.77
CA GLN A 78 -6.33 9.56 3.87
C GLN A 78 -7.62 8.93 3.34
N LEU A 79 -8.09 7.88 3.99
CA LEU A 79 -9.39 7.24 3.79
C LEU A 79 -10.25 7.49 5.01
N LEU A 80 -11.51 7.84 4.80
CA LEU A 80 -12.53 7.99 5.82
C LEU A 80 -13.60 6.93 5.61
N PHE A 81 -13.67 5.97 6.51
CA PHE A 81 -14.73 4.97 6.53
C PHE A 81 -15.79 5.36 7.55
N GLN A 82 -17.01 5.56 7.09
CA GLN A 82 -18.14 5.92 7.94
C GLN A 82 -19.16 4.77 7.95
N LYS A 83 -19.60 4.39 9.16
CA LYS A 83 -20.58 3.31 9.31
C LYS A 83 -21.88 3.57 8.55
N LYS A 84 -22.32 4.86 8.47
CA LYS A 84 -23.53 5.26 7.73
C LYS A 84 -23.43 5.00 6.22
N ASN A 85 -22.19 5.04 5.63
CA ASN A 85 -21.96 4.86 4.20
C ASN A 85 -21.75 3.37 3.84
N LEU A 86 -21.21 2.59 4.77
CA LEU A 86 -20.77 1.21 4.53
C LEU A 86 -21.69 0.15 5.12
N GLU A 87 -22.60 0.53 6.04
CA GLU A 87 -23.57 -0.37 6.68
C GLU A 87 -22.95 -1.68 7.20
N ASP A 88 -23.40 -2.83 6.70
CA ASP A 88 -22.87 -4.13 7.11
C ASP A 88 -21.41 -4.36 6.69
N LYS A 89 -20.96 -3.76 5.59
CA LYS A 89 -19.55 -3.82 5.17
C LYS A 89 -18.60 -3.18 6.18
N PHE A 90 -19.08 -2.23 7.00
CA PHE A 90 -18.27 -1.63 8.06
C PHE A 90 -17.72 -2.67 9.05
N LYS A 91 -18.46 -3.78 9.28
CA LYS A 91 -18.00 -4.87 10.16
C LYS A 91 -16.77 -5.60 9.61
N VAL A 92 -16.62 -5.65 8.28
CA VAL A 92 -15.46 -6.28 7.61
C VAL A 92 -14.16 -5.54 7.90
N LEU A 93 -14.23 -4.22 8.18
CA LEU A 93 -13.05 -3.43 8.53
C LEU A 93 -12.35 -3.93 9.80
N LYS A 94 -13.05 -4.61 10.71
CA LYS A 94 -12.44 -5.26 11.90
C LYS A 94 -11.49 -6.41 11.54
N LEU A 95 -11.61 -6.95 10.32
CA LEU A 95 -10.74 -8.01 9.80
C LEU A 95 -9.53 -7.45 9.04
N ILE A 96 -9.53 -6.13 8.79
CA ILE A 96 -8.44 -5.41 8.11
C ILE A 96 -7.39 -5.00 9.13
N ASP A 97 -6.14 -5.01 8.72
CA ASP A 97 -5.00 -4.63 9.55
C ASP A 97 -4.04 -3.70 8.81
N THR A 98 -3.26 -2.95 9.55
CA THR A 98 -2.12 -2.19 9.00
C THR A 98 -1.17 -3.11 8.23
N GLY A 99 -0.82 -2.72 7.02
CA GLY A 99 -0.01 -3.51 6.09
C GLY A 99 -0.83 -4.23 5.02
N ASP A 100 -2.16 -4.33 5.15
CA ASP A 100 -3.04 -4.88 4.12
C ASP A 100 -3.04 -3.97 2.88
N PHE A 101 -3.32 -4.55 1.72
CA PHE A 101 -3.60 -3.80 0.50
C PHE A 101 -5.10 -3.65 0.31
N LEU A 102 -5.54 -2.42 0.08
CA LEU A 102 -6.94 -2.10 -0.17
C LEU A 102 -7.11 -1.33 -1.47
N GLY A 103 -8.27 -1.53 -2.11
CA GLY A 103 -8.89 -0.59 -3.02
C GLY A 103 -10.03 0.13 -2.30
N ALA A 104 -10.16 1.43 -2.49
CA ALA A 104 -11.22 2.24 -1.90
C ALA A 104 -11.77 3.23 -2.90
N SER A 105 -13.10 3.36 -2.97
CA SER A 105 -13.80 4.27 -3.87
C SER A 105 -14.70 5.21 -3.08
N GLY A 106 -14.70 6.48 -3.48
CA GLY A 106 -15.55 7.52 -2.91
C GLY A 106 -15.16 8.90 -3.40
N PRO A 107 -15.93 9.94 -3.04
CA PRO A 107 -15.58 11.32 -3.35
C PRO A 107 -14.36 11.78 -2.56
N VAL A 108 -13.52 12.58 -3.21
CA VAL A 108 -12.40 13.25 -2.55
C VAL A 108 -12.94 14.51 -1.87
N THR A 109 -12.68 14.65 -0.58
CA THR A 109 -13.14 15.78 0.24
C THR A 109 -12.00 16.30 1.09
N THR A 110 -12.13 17.53 1.56
CA THR A 110 -11.20 18.08 2.56
C THR A 110 -11.87 18.05 3.94
N THR A 111 -11.21 17.43 4.91
CA THR A 111 -11.71 17.37 6.30
C THR A 111 -11.62 18.73 6.97
N GLN A 112 -12.30 18.90 8.12
CA GLN A 112 -12.21 20.13 8.93
C GLN A 112 -10.77 20.45 9.35
N ALA A 113 -9.91 19.45 9.46
CA ALA A 113 -8.48 19.62 9.77
C ALA A 113 -7.63 19.99 8.53
N GLY A 114 -8.25 20.15 7.33
CA GLY A 114 -7.55 20.47 6.09
C GLY A 114 -6.89 19.27 5.39
N GLU A 115 -7.16 18.03 5.85
CA GLU A 115 -6.59 16.83 5.22
C GLU A 115 -7.44 16.38 4.04
N ILE A 116 -6.80 16.16 2.88
CA ILE A 116 -7.46 15.64 1.67
C ILE A 116 -7.73 14.14 1.88
N THR A 117 -8.99 13.76 1.77
CA THR A 117 -9.50 12.46 2.20
C THR A 117 -10.47 11.88 1.18
N VAL A 118 -10.43 10.59 0.94
CA VAL A 118 -11.49 9.87 0.22
C VAL A 118 -12.56 9.47 1.24
N ASP A 119 -13.79 9.98 1.11
CA ASP A 119 -14.95 9.52 1.88
C ASP A 119 -15.45 8.21 1.28
N VAL A 120 -15.07 7.09 1.90
CA VAL A 120 -15.19 5.76 1.31
C VAL A 120 -16.64 5.30 1.29
N GLU A 121 -17.15 5.02 0.11
CA GLU A 121 -18.45 4.42 -0.15
C GLU A 121 -18.34 2.92 -0.44
N GLU A 122 -17.23 2.49 -1.04
CA GLU A 122 -16.92 1.10 -1.34
C GLU A 122 -15.46 0.81 -1.10
N PHE A 123 -15.16 -0.40 -0.65
CA PHE A 123 -13.78 -0.87 -0.55
C PHE A 123 -13.68 -2.37 -0.88
N GLU A 124 -12.49 -2.79 -1.26
CA GLU A 124 -12.14 -4.19 -1.50
C GLU A 124 -10.77 -4.50 -0.91
N LEU A 125 -10.60 -5.74 -0.45
CA LEU A 125 -9.32 -6.25 0.00
C LEU A 125 -8.55 -6.77 -1.21
N LEU A 126 -7.31 -6.30 -1.38
CA LEU A 126 -6.41 -6.70 -2.46
C LEU A 126 -5.24 -7.57 -1.99
N GLY A 127 -4.96 -7.54 -0.70
CA GLY A 127 -3.91 -8.38 -0.14
C GLY A 127 -3.88 -8.34 1.38
N LYS A 128 -4.03 -9.50 2.02
CA LYS A 128 -3.96 -9.63 3.48
C LYS A 128 -2.51 -9.78 3.95
N SER A 129 -2.05 -8.89 4.79
CA SER A 129 -0.73 -8.97 5.42
C SER A 129 -0.79 -9.88 6.65
N ILE A 130 -0.09 -11.01 6.61
CA ILE A 130 -0.06 -11.98 7.73
C ILE A 130 0.91 -11.55 8.84
N ARG A 131 1.91 -10.73 8.51
CA ARG A 131 2.88 -10.20 9.48
C ARG A 131 2.72 -8.69 9.61
N PRO A 132 2.86 -8.14 10.82
CA PRO A 132 2.91 -6.70 10.99
C PRO A 132 4.15 -6.15 10.29
N LEU A 133 4.04 -4.94 9.76
CA LEU A 133 5.21 -4.21 9.28
C LEU A 133 6.04 -3.78 10.49
N PRO A 134 7.37 -3.90 10.43
CA PRO A 134 8.23 -3.30 11.45
C PRO A 134 8.11 -1.77 11.41
N GLU A 135 8.35 -1.13 12.53
CA GLU A 135 8.35 0.34 12.61
C GLU A 135 9.59 0.91 11.94
N ASP A 136 10.74 0.27 12.17
CA ASP A 136 12.02 0.60 11.55
C ASP A 136 12.88 -0.65 11.32
N LEU A 137 14.01 -0.46 10.66
CA LEU A 137 15.11 -1.42 10.51
C LEU A 137 16.40 -0.71 10.93
N ALA A 138 16.77 -0.81 12.21
CA ALA A 138 17.95 -0.15 12.75
C ALA A 138 19.26 -0.83 12.33
N ASP A 139 19.25 -2.17 12.21
CA ASP A 139 20.45 -2.94 11.85
C ASP A 139 20.75 -2.87 10.35
N THR A 140 21.96 -2.45 10.02
CA THR A 140 22.45 -2.30 8.65
C THR A 140 22.47 -3.62 7.89
N GLU A 141 22.86 -4.73 8.51
CA GLU A 141 22.86 -6.04 7.86
C GLU A 141 21.43 -6.51 7.59
N GLU A 142 20.51 -6.30 8.52
CA GLU A 142 19.11 -6.60 8.32
C GLU A 142 18.50 -5.78 7.16
N ARG A 143 18.86 -4.50 7.03
CA ARG A 143 18.46 -3.64 5.89
C ARG A 143 18.94 -4.21 4.55
N TYR A 144 20.14 -4.74 4.47
CA TYR A 144 20.64 -5.37 3.24
C TYR A 144 19.95 -6.70 2.95
N ARG A 145 19.71 -7.54 3.96
CA ARG A 145 19.05 -8.84 3.81
C ARG A 145 17.55 -8.70 3.51
N LYS A 146 16.89 -7.68 4.06
CA LYS A 146 15.46 -7.40 3.89
C LYS A 146 15.23 -6.13 3.10
N ARG A 147 15.92 -5.97 1.98
CA ARG A 147 15.87 -4.77 1.16
C ARG A 147 14.44 -4.32 0.80
N TYR A 148 13.52 -5.25 0.63
CA TYR A 148 12.10 -4.96 0.36
C TYR A 148 11.41 -4.21 1.52
N LEU A 149 11.81 -4.46 2.77
CA LEU A 149 11.32 -3.68 3.93
C LEU A 149 12.01 -2.32 4.00
N ASP A 150 13.31 -2.28 3.78
CA ASP A 150 14.09 -1.05 3.76
C ASP A 150 13.52 -0.04 2.74
N LEU A 151 13.23 -0.48 1.52
CA LEU A 151 12.56 0.31 0.48
C LEU A 151 11.13 0.74 0.83
N LEU A 152 10.44 -0.04 1.66
CA LEU A 152 9.08 0.26 2.11
C LEU A 152 9.06 1.30 3.23
N LEU A 153 10.03 1.23 4.15
CA LEU A 153 10.05 2.02 5.38
C LEU A 153 10.80 3.34 5.21
N ASP A 154 11.91 3.33 4.45
CA ASP A 154 12.80 4.47 4.27
C ASP A 154 12.66 5.08 2.87
N GLN A 155 12.05 6.25 2.80
CA GLN A 155 11.83 6.97 1.56
C GLN A 155 13.16 7.38 0.89
N THR A 156 14.19 7.71 1.68
CA THR A 156 15.50 8.15 1.13
C THR A 156 16.21 6.99 0.44
N VAL A 157 16.07 5.78 0.96
CA VAL A 157 16.58 4.56 0.32
C VAL A 157 15.86 4.32 -1.00
N ARG A 158 14.54 4.44 -1.03
CA ARG A 158 13.75 4.30 -2.24
C ARG A 158 14.19 5.30 -3.32
N GLU A 159 14.33 6.57 -2.96
CA GLU A 159 14.78 7.63 -3.88
C GLU A 159 16.16 7.32 -4.50
N ARG A 160 17.09 6.75 -3.71
CA ARG A 160 18.41 6.31 -4.23
C ARG A 160 18.27 5.22 -5.29
N PHE A 161 17.35 4.26 -5.12
CA PHE A 161 17.08 3.22 -6.11
C PHE A 161 16.38 3.77 -7.36
N ASP A 162 15.48 4.74 -7.18
CA ASP A 162 14.82 5.42 -8.31
C ASP A 162 15.85 6.22 -9.12
N ILE A 163 16.77 6.93 -8.47
CA ILE A 163 17.89 7.64 -9.12
C ILE A 163 18.79 6.64 -9.85
N LYS A 164 19.19 5.55 -9.20
CA LYS A 164 20.00 4.49 -9.81
C LYS A 164 19.36 3.93 -11.07
N SER A 165 18.06 3.58 -10.99
CA SER A 165 17.29 3.06 -12.13
C SER A 165 17.27 4.08 -13.29
N ARG A 166 17.08 5.36 -12.97
CA ARG A 166 17.09 6.44 -13.96
C ARG A 166 18.46 6.59 -14.63
N ILE A 167 19.55 6.55 -13.86
CA ILE A 167 20.90 6.62 -14.42
C ILE A 167 21.13 5.50 -15.46
N TYR A 168 20.78 4.26 -15.14
CA TYR A 168 20.91 3.16 -16.10
C TYR A 168 20.07 3.38 -17.36
N LYS A 169 18.84 3.82 -17.20
CA LYS A 169 17.94 4.12 -18.33
C LYS A 169 18.50 5.21 -19.22
N GLU A 170 18.93 6.34 -18.63
CA GLU A 170 19.47 7.45 -19.41
C GLU A 170 20.80 7.10 -20.08
N THR A 171 21.65 6.30 -19.44
CA THR A 171 22.89 5.79 -20.06
C THR A 171 22.57 4.94 -21.28
N ARG A 172 21.60 4.02 -21.19
CA ARG A 172 21.19 3.21 -22.35
C ARG A 172 20.61 4.08 -23.46
N ASN A 173 19.69 4.98 -23.12
CA ASN A 173 19.08 5.88 -24.09
C ASN A 173 20.14 6.73 -24.82
N TYR A 174 21.14 7.22 -24.08
CA TYR A 174 22.23 8.01 -24.65
C TYR A 174 23.08 7.19 -25.64
N LEU A 175 23.52 6.01 -25.24
CA LEU A 175 24.32 5.14 -26.11
C LEU A 175 23.52 4.69 -27.34
N ASP A 176 22.26 4.36 -27.17
CA ASP A 176 21.32 4.02 -28.26
C ASP A 176 21.21 5.18 -29.26
N SER A 177 21.09 6.41 -28.77
CA SER A 177 21.04 7.62 -29.62
C SER A 177 22.29 7.86 -30.45
N LEU A 178 23.44 7.31 -30.02
CA LEU A 178 24.70 7.35 -30.74
C LEU A 178 24.91 6.15 -31.70
N GLY A 179 23.95 5.22 -31.80
CA GLY A 179 24.01 4.07 -32.65
C GLY A 179 24.78 2.88 -32.08
N PHE A 180 25.02 2.83 -30.77
CA PHE A 180 25.61 1.67 -30.12
C PHE A 180 24.56 0.58 -29.93
N PHE A 181 24.99 -0.69 -30.04
CA PHE A 181 24.15 -1.85 -29.71
C PHE A 181 24.46 -2.36 -28.31
N GLU A 182 23.43 -2.57 -27.47
CA GLU A 182 23.55 -3.27 -26.20
C GLU A 182 23.69 -4.77 -26.49
N VAL A 183 24.71 -5.41 -25.95
CA VAL A 183 24.97 -6.85 -26.11
C VAL A 183 25.18 -7.51 -24.76
N GLU A 184 24.71 -8.73 -24.60
CA GLU A 184 25.00 -9.58 -23.45
C GLU A 184 26.22 -10.46 -23.81
N THR A 185 27.31 -10.30 -23.06
CA THR A 185 28.50 -11.14 -23.21
C THR A 185 28.52 -12.26 -22.19
N PRO A 186 29.05 -13.45 -22.50
CA PRO A 186 29.21 -14.52 -21.51
C PRO A 186 30.11 -14.04 -20.38
N VAL A 187 29.71 -14.32 -19.12
CA VAL A 187 30.46 -13.94 -17.92
C VAL A 187 31.57 -14.96 -17.61
N PHE A 188 31.44 -16.20 -18.10
CA PHE A 188 32.39 -17.29 -17.91
C PHE A 188 32.81 -17.85 -19.25
N HIS A 189 34.12 -18.09 -19.41
CA HIS A 189 34.76 -18.84 -20.49
C HIS A 189 35.29 -20.17 -19.97
#